data_4c61de72d27ee2fe6ebc64ed0f01b860
#
_entry.id   4c61de72d27ee2fe6ebc64ed0f01b860
#
_cell.length_a   1.000
_cell.length_b   1.000
_cell.length_c   1.000
_cell.angle_alpha   90.00
_cell.angle_beta   90.00
_cell.angle_gamma   90.00
#
_symmetry.space_group_name_H-M   'P 1'
#
loop_
_entity.id
_entity.type
_entity.pdbx_description
1 polymer ?
#
loop_
_entity_poly.entity_id
_entity_poly.type
_entity_poly.pdbx_seq_one_letter_code
_entity_poly.pdbx_strand_id
1 'polypeptide(L)'
;ELRKQFPEVSLHYFQSNHEGDIIDKLHEIGFKYDGIILNAGAYTHYSYAIADAIKAITTKVIEVHISDIYAREDFRKNSVTGESCLKIISGKGLPGYVEAVNDFVK
;
A
#
# COMPACT_ATOMS: atom_id res chain seq x y z
N GLU A 1 2.18 18.49 -1.13
CA GLU A 1 2.02 17.05 -1.00
C GLU A 1 2.29 16.34 -2.30
N LEU A 2 1.82 15.10 -2.39
CA LEU A 2 2.12 14.25 -3.56
C LEU A 2 1.64 14.86 -4.86
N ARG A 3 0.46 15.47 -4.88
CA ARG A 3 -0.08 16.03 -6.12
C ARG A 3 0.78 17.17 -6.65
N LYS A 4 1.37 17.95 -5.74
CA LYS A 4 2.25 19.04 -6.14
C LYS A 4 3.58 18.55 -6.70
N GLN A 5 4.08 17.42 -6.16
CA GLN A 5 5.35 16.86 -6.61
C GLN A 5 5.23 16.08 -7.89
N PHE A 6 4.05 15.57 -8.20
CA PHE A 6 3.80 14.74 -9.39
C PHE A 6 2.61 15.29 -10.17
N PRO A 7 2.73 16.50 -10.76
CA PRO A 7 1.58 17.13 -11.42
C PRO A 7 1.10 16.37 -12.66
N GLU A 8 1.94 15.53 -13.25
CA GLU A 8 1.54 14.74 -14.43
C GLU A 8 0.86 13.43 -14.05
N VAL A 9 0.84 13.10 -12.77
CA VAL A 9 0.26 11.84 -12.31
C VAL A 9 -1.13 12.09 -11.76
N SER A 10 -2.09 11.27 -12.19
CA SER A 10 -3.45 11.34 -11.66
C SER A 10 -3.49 10.53 -10.36
N LEU A 11 -3.61 11.22 -9.23
CA LEU A 11 -3.60 10.60 -7.91
C LEU A 11 -4.99 10.61 -7.32
N HIS A 12 -5.44 9.44 -6.88
CA HIS A 12 -6.72 9.26 -6.21
C HIS A 12 -6.47 8.75 -4.81
N TYR A 13 -7.22 9.26 -3.85
CA TYR A 13 -7.02 8.95 -2.44
C TYR A 13 -8.25 8.25 -1.87
N PHE A 14 -8.00 7.24 -1.04
CA PHE A 14 -9.05 6.52 -0.34
C PHE A 14 -8.57 6.17 1.06
N GLN A 15 -9.45 6.25 2.03
CA GLN A 15 -9.14 5.88 3.40
C GLN A 15 -10.34 5.20 4.05
N SER A 16 -10.08 4.15 4.82
CA SER A 16 -11.12 3.48 5.61
C SER A 16 -10.46 2.73 6.76
N ASN A 17 -11.18 2.63 7.87
CA ASN A 17 -10.77 1.82 9.01
C ASN A 17 -11.33 0.40 8.94
N HIS A 18 -12.06 0.07 7.89
CA HIS A 18 -12.75 -1.21 7.77
C HIS A 18 -12.07 -2.07 6.73
N GLU A 19 -11.72 -3.30 7.14
CA GLU A 19 -11.03 -4.26 6.27
C GLU A 19 -11.82 -4.52 4.98
N GLY A 20 -13.13 -4.69 5.10
CA GLY A 20 -13.97 -4.95 3.95
C GLY A 20 -13.97 -3.82 2.93
N ASP A 21 -13.93 -2.56 3.41
CA ASP A 21 -13.87 -1.41 2.52
C ASP A 21 -12.57 -1.40 1.73
N ILE A 22 -11.46 -1.76 2.37
CA ILE A 22 -10.16 -1.81 1.70
C ILE A 22 -10.18 -2.89 0.61
N ILE A 23 -10.73 -4.05 0.94
CA ILE A 23 -10.84 -5.16 -0.02
C ILE A 23 -11.71 -4.76 -1.21
N ASP A 24 -12.87 -4.16 -0.94
CA ASP A 24 -13.77 -3.73 -2.00
C ASP A 24 -13.10 -2.70 -2.91
N LYS A 25 -12.34 -1.78 -2.30
CA LYS A 25 -11.64 -0.76 -3.08
C LYS A 25 -10.55 -1.39 -3.96
N LEU A 26 -9.80 -2.34 -3.42
CA LEU A 26 -8.79 -3.05 -4.21
C LEU A 26 -9.43 -3.74 -5.41
N HIS A 27 -10.57 -4.41 -5.21
CA HIS A 27 -11.27 -5.05 -6.31
C HIS A 27 -11.76 -4.04 -7.35
N GLU A 28 -12.23 -2.89 -6.88
CA GLU A 28 -12.75 -1.84 -7.77
C GLU A 28 -11.67 -1.27 -8.67
N ILE A 29 -10.48 -0.99 -8.11
CA ILE A 29 -9.43 -0.27 -8.84
C ILE A 29 -8.33 -1.19 -9.35
N GLY A 30 -8.34 -2.46 -8.98
CA GLY A 30 -7.22 -3.37 -9.18
C GLY A 30 -6.93 -3.75 -10.63
N PHE A 31 -7.74 -3.30 -11.58
CA PHE A 31 -7.56 -3.62 -13.00
C PHE A 31 -7.54 -2.37 -13.86
N LYS A 32 -7.53 -1.18 -13.25
CA LYS A 32 -7.69 0.08 -13.97
C LYS A 32 -6.50 1.03 -13.84
N TYR A 33 -5.77 0.95 -12.75
CA TYR A 33 -4.74 1.92 -12.43
C TYR A 33 -3.35 1.36 -12.72
N ASP A 34 -2.38 2.26 -12.88
CA ASP A 34 -1.01 1.88 -13.15
C ASP A 34 -0.30 1.37 -11.91
N GLY A 35 -0.75 1.78 -10.74
CA GLY A 35 -0.17 1.33 -9.49
C GLY A 35 -1.05 1.68 -8.32
N ILE A 36 -0.88 0.95 -7.23
CA ILE A 36 -1.59 1.17 -5.97
C ILE A 36 -0.57 1.28 -4.86
N ILE A 37 -0.73 2.30 -4.02
CA ILE A 37 0.08 2.44 -2.81
C ILE A 37 -0.84 2.16 -1.64
N LEU A 38 -0.46 1.18 -0.81
CA LEU A 38 -1.30 0.71 0.28
C LEU A 38 -0.61 0.89 1.61
N ASN A 39 -1.30 1.54 2.55
CA ASN A 39 -0.94 1.52 3.96
C ASN A 39 -2.13 0.92 4.70
N ALA A 40 -2.06 -0.35 5.03
CA ALA A 40 -3.16 -1.07 5.65
C ALA A 40 -3.14 -0.97 7.17
N GLY A 41 -2.18 -0.23 7.73
CA GLY A 41 -2.07 -0.09 9.18
C GLY A 41 -1.85 -1.43 9.85
N ALA A 42 -2.55 -1.67 10.94
CA ALA A 42 -2.40 -2.93 11.68
C ALA A 42 -2.87 -4.15 10.90
N TYR A 43 -3.76 -3.99 9.93
CA TYR A 43 -4.18 -5.11 9.08
C TYR A 43 -3.03 -5.74 8.32
N THR A 44 -1.96 -4.99 8.07
CA THR A 44 -0.74 -5.46 7.43
C THR A 44 -0.24 -6.76 8.05
N HIS A 45 -0.36 -6.88 9.36
CA HIS A 45 0.31 -7.94 10.11
C HIS A 45 -0.54 -9.21 10.24
N TYR A 46 -1.82 -9.16 9.87
CA TYR A 46 -2.69 -10.32 10.08
C TYR A 46 -3.81 -10.49 9.06
N SER A 47 -4.00 -9.54 8.14
CA SER A 47 -5.12 -9.66 7.20
C SER A 47 -4.75 -10.50 5.98
N TYR A 48 -5.04 -11.78 6.07
CA TYR A 48 -4.93 -12.67 4.91
C TYR A 48 -5.96 -12.30 3.84
N ALA A 49 -7.11 -11.75 4.26
CA ALA A 49 -8.14 -11.35 3.30
C ALA A 49 -7.65 -10.21 2.40
N ILE A 50 -6.95 -9.22 2.97
CA ILE A 50 -6.36 -8.16 2.15
C ILE A 50 -5.24 -8.72 1.28
N ALA A 51 -4.41 -9.61 1.82
CA ALA A 51 -3.35 -10.25 1.05
C ALA A 51 -3.91 -10.98 -0.17
N ASP A 52 -5.01 -11.71 0.03
CA ASP A 52 -5.67 -12.42 -1.06
C ASP A 52 -6.24 -11.45 -2.10
N ALA A 53 -6.80 -10.33 -1.66
CA ALA A 53 -7.31 -9.30 -2.57
C ALA A 53 -6.19 -8.75 -3.45
N ILE A 54 -5.01 -8.51 -2.86
CA ILE A 54 -3.86 -8.02 -3.61
C ILE A 54 -3.44 -9.03 -4.67
N LYS A 55 -3.44 -10.32 -4.34
CA LYS A 55 -3.08 -11.37 -5.29
C LYS A 55 -4.08 -11.50 -6.42
N ALA A 56 -5.34 -11.17 -6.15
CA ALA A 56 -6.42 -11.37 -7.13
C ALA A 56 -6.46 -10.29 -8.21
N ILE A 57 -5.82 -9.14 -7.99
CA ILE A 57 -5.84 -8.03 -8.93
C ILE A 57 -4.58 -8.03 -9.79
N THR A 58 -4.63 -7.32 -10.93
CA THR A 58 -3.48 -7.26 -11.84
C THR A 58 -2.60 -6.04 -11.59
N THR A 59 -3.16 -4.97 -11.03
CA THR A 59 -2.39 -3.76 -10.73
C THR A 59 -1.40 -4.06 -9.62
N LYS A 60 -0.15 -3.64 -9.80
CA LYS A 60 0.90 -3.86 -8.79
C LYS A 60 0.68 -2.95 -7.59
N VAL A 61 0.97 -3.47 -6.41
CA VAL A 61 0.78 -2.76 -5.14
C VAL A 61 2.13 -2.60 -4.47
N ILE A 62 2.41 -1.37 -3.99
CA ILE A 62 3.56 -1.11 -3.12
C ILE A 62 3.01 -0.78 -1.75
N GLU A 63 3.48 -1.49 -0.74
CA GLU A 63 3.06 -1.27 0.65
C GLU A 63 3.96 -0.22 1.29
N VAL A 64 3.36 0.77 1.96
CA VAL A 64 4.10 1.85 2.62
C VAL A 64 3.72 1.91 4.08
N HIS A 65 4.72 2.01 4.94
CA HIS A 65 4.55 2.26 6.37
C HIS A 65 5.35 3.51 6.74
N ILE A 66 4.71 4.46 7.43
CA ILE A 66 5.37 5.68 7.86
C ILE A 66 6.44 5.37 8.91
N SER A 67 6.09 4.53 9.89
CA SER A 67 7.05 4.10 10.92
C SER A 67 7.77 2.84 10.48
N ASP A 68 8.90 2.56 11.15
CA ASP A 68 9.66 1.34 10.88
C ASP A 68 9.00 0.17 11.59
N ILE A 69 8.30 -0.68 10.85
CA ILE A 69 7.60 -1.82 11.42
C ILE A 69 8.57 -2.84 12.02
N TYR A 70 9.80 -2.88 11.53
CA TYR A 70 10.80 -3.84 12.00
C TYR A 70 11.41 -3.44 13.36
N ALA A 71 11.18 -2.21 13.80
CA ALA A 71 11.66 -1.71 15.09
C ALA A 71 10.57 -1.77 16.18
N ARG A 72 9.43 -2.37 15.89
CA ARG A 72 8.29 -2.44 16.83
C ARG A 72 8.17 -3.85 17.40
N GLU A 73 6.99 -4.19 17.95
CA GLU A 73 6.75 -5.50 18.52
C GLU A 73 6.98 -6.61 17.49
N ASP A 74 7.32 -7.79 17.95
CA ASP A 74 7.69 -8.90 17.05
C ASP A 74 6.65 -9.17 15.97
N PHE A 75 5.34 -9.13 16.32
CA PHE A 75 4.30 -9.42 15.33
C PHE A 75 4.28 -8.36 14.22
N ARG A 76 4.80 -7.14 14.49
CA ARG A 76 4.83 -6.07 13.49
C ARG A 76 6.01 -6.19 12.53
N LYS A 77 6.93 -7.10 12.80
CA LYS A 77 8.06 -7.35 11.90
C LYS A 77 7.64 -8.16 10.67
N ASN A 78 6.51 -8.87 10.77
CA ASN A 78 5.98 -9.63 9.65
C ASN A 78 4.90 -8.84 8.96
N SER A 79 5.00 -8.73 7.64
CA SER A 79 3.92 -8.17 6.84
C SER A 79 3.27 -9.30 6.05
N VAL A 80 2.06 -9.67 6.45
CA VAL A 80 1.27 -10.65 5.73
C VAL A 80 0.88 -10.11 4.35
N THR A 81 0.45 -8.84 4.31
CA THR A 81 0.03 -8.22 3.05
C THR A 81 1.21 -7.96 2.13
N GLY A 82 2.37 -7.65 2.71
CA GLY A 82 3.57 -7.31 1.93
C GLY A 82 4.08 -8.43 1.07
N GLU A 83 3.81 -9.68 1.46
CA GLU A 83 4.23 -10.83 0.65
C GLU A 83 3.52 -10.87 -0.70
N SER A 84 2.36 -10.21 -0.81
CA SER A 84 1.61 -10.12 -2.06
C SER A 84 1.93 -8.86 -2.84
N CYS A 85 2.73 -7.96 -2.28
CA CYS A 85 3.04 -6.68 -2.89
C CYS A 85 4.32 -6.75 -3.70
N LEU A 86 4.48 -5.80 -4.60
CA LEU A 86 5.70 -5.66 -5.38
C LEU A 86 6.89 -5.30 -4.49
N LYS A 87 6.63 -4.49 -3.44
CA LYS A 87 7.68 -3.91 -2.62
C LYS A 87 7.09 -3.41 -1.31
N ILE A 88 7.92 -3.37 -0.26
CA ILE A 88 7.57 -2.76 1.03
C ILE A 88 8.52 -1.60 1.27
N ILE A 89 7.99 -0.44 1.61
CA ILE A 89 8.75 0.75 2.01
C ILE A 89 8.36 1.04 3.45
N SER A 90 9.33 1.11 4.35
CA SER A 90 9.08 1.21 5.78
C SER A 90 10.06 2.18 6.44
N GLY A 91 9.56 2.94 7.42
CA GLY A 91 10.41 3.76 8.28
C GLY A 91 10.91 5.06 7.68
N LYS A 92 10.33 5.50 6.57
CA LYS A 92 10.78 6.73 5.88
C LYS A 92 9.84 7.90 6.08
N GLY A 93 8.83 7.75 6.95
CA GLY A 93 7.84 8.78 7.15
C GLY A 93 7.04 9.03 5.89
N LEU A 94 6.51 10.24 5.76
CA LEU A 94 5.75 10.63 4.58
C LEU A 94 6.54 10.54 3.28
N PRO A 95 7.87 10.82 3.25
CA PRO A 95 8.65 10.61 2.03
C PRO A 95 8.57 9.19 1.44
N GLY A 96 8.15 8.20 2.22
CA GLY A 96 7.93 6.85 1.71
C GLY A 96 6.91 6.81 0.58
N TYR A 97 5.87 7.65 0.66
CA TYR A 97 4.88 7.74 -0.40
C TYR A 97 5.47 8.33 -1.68
N VAL A 98 6.37 9.29 -1.55
CA VAL A 98 7.07 9.87 -2.70
C VAL A 98 7.91 8.80 -3.41
N GLU A 99 8.61 8.00 -2.62
CA GLU A 99 9.41 6.91 -3.18
C GLU A 99 8.53 5.90 -3.93
N ALA A 100 7.36 5.58 -3.37
CA ALA A 100 6.45 4.63 -4.00
C ALA A 100 5.93 5.15 -5.34
N VAL A 101 5.55 6.44 -5.41
CA VAL A 101 5.11 7.02 -6.67
C VAL A 101 6.24 7.01 -7.69
N ASN A 102 7.46 7.35 -7.26
CA ASN A 102 8.61 7.32 -8.16
C ASN A 102 8.85 5.94 -8.74
N ASP A 103 8.66 4.90 -7.92
CA ASP A 103 8.86 3.52 -8.40
C ASP A 103 7.88 3.16 -9.50
N PHE A 104 6.65 3.70 -9.45
CA PHE A 104 5.66 3.41 -10.46
C PHE A 104 5.86 4.21 -11.76
N VAL A 105 6.39 5.44 -11.67
CA VAL A 105 6.48 6.30 -12.85
C VAL A 105 7.81 6.18 -13.58
N LYS A 106 8.72 5.39 -13.06
CA LYS A 106 9.99 5.16 -13.75
C LYS A 106 9.80 4.18 -14.92
#